data_a8a5574ca9ee364596477a07d623b100
#
_entry.id   a8a5574ca9ee364596477a07d623b100
#
_cell.length_a   1.000
_cell.length_b   1.000
_cell.length_c   1.000
_cell.angle_alpha   90.00
_cell.angle_beta   90.00
_cell.angle_gamma   90.00
#
_symmetry.space_group_name_H-M   'P 1'
#
loop_
_entity.id
_entity.type
_entity.pdbx_description
1 polymer ?
#
loop_
_entity_poly.entity_id
_entity_poly.type
_entity_poly.pdbx_seq_one_letter_code
_entity_poly.pdbx_strand_id
1 'polypeptide(L)'
;MKKKTWISLGLVVLSVLTLSACSTKNSDEAKKAFISDTVALNNSKEYNSQNVKIAVNEFKVHGDDSSEFNQLFSKGAGFDFNIGLDKTNELAVIEGKISLAKKDYDLGLMMSQKGIYISSSDIKSLYNNNKAMIPSSAGDATTIYGAMIDSLDKSYLLIDSQTIDSSAQSSKDNWESTLKQLFESTSKMSEADLEKQYKEIPNSDFTKSGDKVTVNFSGKDIELKDLIDNLSTTYSIPKEQKEQLIKESKNVDISKLSIKLTVDKKAHKMTGGMTGSISNKKEKTSADIDISLASTRGKLKETPKEPASADVNTLEELQNAAIKKLMTQASAA
;
A
#
# COMPACT_ATOMS: atom_id res chain seq x y z
N MET A 1 22.83 9.44 3.81
CA MET A 1 22.75 8.00 3.42
C MET A 1 21.88 7.15 4.35
N LYS A 2 21.58 7.53 5.60
CA LYS A 2 20.78 6.74 6.58
C LYS A 2 19.29 6.58 6.23
N LYS A 3 18.69 7.50 5.46
CA LYS A 3 17.24 7.44 5.12
C LYS A 3 16.81 6.23 4.27
N LYS A 4 17.73 5.60 3.51
CA LYS A 4 17.41 4.44 2.65
C LYS A 4 17.08 3.16 3.43
N THR A 5 17.64 2.98 4.61
CA THR A 5 17.49 1.75 5.41
C THR A 5 16.09 1.61 6.03
N TRP A 6 15.45 2.75 6.34
CA TRP A 6 14.10 2.74 6.92
C TRP A 6 13.01 2.40 5.90
N ILE A 7 13.23 2.72 4.62
CA ILE A 7 12.31 2.35 3.54
C ILE A 7 12.31 0.83 3.34
N SER A 8 13.48 0.18 3.45
CA SER A 8 13.58 -1.29 3.37
C SER A 8 12.94 -1.98 4.57
N LEU A 9 13.04 -1.42 5.78
CA LEU A 9 12.33 -1.96 6.96
C LEU A 9 10.81 -1.84 6.82
N GLY A 10 10.30 -0.72 6.33
CA GLY A 10 8.86 -0.52 6.08
C GLY A 10 8.29 -1.49 5.05
N LEU A 11 9.04 -1.79 3.98
CA LEU A 11 8.66 -2.78 2.96
C LEU A 11 8.63 -4.21 3.53
N VAL A 12 9.59 -4.56 4.39
CA VAL A 12 9.62 -5.88 5.08
C VAL A 12 8.39 -6.04 5.97
N VAL A 13 7.98 -4.99 6.69
CA VAL A 13 6.80 -5.03 7.57
C VAL A 13 5.51 -5.33 6.81
N LEU A 14 5.30 -4.68 5.66
CA LEU A 14 4.10 -4.91 4.85
C LEU A 14 4.08 -6.29 4.19
N SER A 15 5.25 -6.85 3.90
CA SER A 15 5.39 -8.13 3.20
C SER A 15 5.27 -9.35 4.11
N VAL A 16 5.61 -9.23 5.40
CA VAL A 16 5.53 -10.33 6.38
C VAL A 16 4.08 -10.82 6.61
N LEU A 17 3.08 -10.04 6.26
CA LEU A 17 1.67 -10.45 6.34
C LEU A 17 1.28 -11.57 5.34
N THR A 18 2.22 -12.10 4.56
CA THR A 18 1.94 -13.10 3.52
C THR A 18 2.57 -14.49 3.70
N LEU A 19 3.27 -14.80 4.81
CA LEU A 19 4.02 -16.06 5.03
C LEU A 19 3.76 -16.68 6.42
N SER A 20 4.05 -17.83 6.76
CA SER A 20 4.47 -19.20 6.48
C SER A 20 4.54 -20.12 7.72
N ALA A 21 4.74 -21.32 7.71
CA ALA A 21 5.43 -22.53 8.14
C ALA A 21 4.95 -23.46 9.30
N CYS A 22 4.88 -24.75 9.08
CA CYS A 22 4.93 -26.11 9.69
C CYS A 22 4.17 -26.55 10.98
N SER A 23 3.54 -27.56 11.03
CA SER A 23 3.10 -28.96 11.16
C SER A 23 2.27 -29.37 12.43
N THR A 24 1.23 -30.16 12.31
CA THR A 24 0.78 -31.46 12.91
C THR A 24 -0.73 -31.77 12.77
N LYS A 25 -1.16 -33.03 12.99
CA LYS A 25 -2.28 -33.75 12.35
C LYS A 25 -3.73 -33.19 12.38
N ASN A 26 -4.23 -32.54 13.42
CA ASN A 26 -5.60 -31.96 13.40
C ASN A 26 -5.66 -30.59 12.75
N SER A 27 -4.55 -30.01 12.55
CA SER A 27 -4.27 -28.73 11.92
C SER A 27 -4.14 -28.81 10.40
N ASP A 28 -4.01 -30.02 9.82
CA ASP A 28 -3.95 -30.21 8.37
C ASP A 28 -5.26 -29.76 7.69
N GLU A 29 -6.41 -30.09 8.29
CA GLU A 29 -7.72 -29.60 7.83
C GLU A 29 -7.85 -28.08 8.02
N ALA A 30 -7.35 -27.53 9.11
CA ALA A 30 -7.38 -26.09 9.35
C ALA A 30 -6.50 -25.35 8.35
N LYS A 31 -5.29 -25.87 8.08
CA LYS A 31 -4.37 -25.28 7.08
C LYS A 31 -4.98 -25.34 5.67
N LYS A 32 -5.51 -26.50 5.26
CA LYS A 32 -6.21 -26.63 3.98
C LYS A 32 -7.41 -25.69 3.89
N ALA A 33 -8.21 -25.58 4.95
CA ALA A 33 -9.32 -24.64 5.00
C ALA A 33 -8.86 -23.18 4.92
N PHE A 34 -7.77 -22.81 5.59
CA PHE A 34 -7.20 -21.46 5.50
C PHE A 34 -6.80 -21.12 4.05
N ILE A 35 -6.09 -22.03 3.38
CA ILE A 35 -5.64 -21.86 2.00
C ILE A 35 -6.86 -21.77 1.06
N SER A 36 -7.76 -22.75 1.13
CA SER A 36 -8.95 -22.82 0.29
C SER A 36 -9.88 -21.60 0.49
N ASP A 37 -10.13 -21.18 1.74
CA ASP A 37 -10.98 -20.04 2.04
C ASP A 37 -10.31 -18.71 1.63
N THR A 38 -8.99 -18.61 1.73
CA THR A 38 -8.23 -17.45 1.21
C THR A 38 -8.33 -17.36 -0.30
N VAL A 39 -8.15 -18.47 -1.01
CA VAL A 39 -8.30 -18.55 -2.48
C VAL A 39 -9.73 -18.22 -2.90
N ALA A 40 -10.72 -18.82 -2.24
CA ALA A 40 -12.13 -18.57 -2.53
C ALA A 40 -12.50 -17.10 -2.32
N LEU A 41 -12.00 -16.48 -1.24
CA LEU A 41 -12.23 -15.06 -0.95
C LEU A 41 -11.58 -14.17 -2.02
N ASN A 42 -10.34 -14.45 -2.44
CA ASN A 42 -9.64 -13.63 -3.41
C ASN A 42 -10.14 -13.81 -4.85
N ASN A 43 -10.50 -15.04 -5.23
CA ASN A 43 -10.90 -15.36 -6.61
C ASN A 43 -12.40 -15.23 -6.86
N SER A 44 -13.19 -14.85 -5.85
CA SER A 44 -14.62 -14.69 -6.02
C SER A 44 -14.95 -13.63 -7.06
N LYS A 45 -15.68 -14.03 -8.10
CA LYS A 45 -16.20 -13.12 -9.14
C LYS A 45 -17.40 -12.29 -8.66
N GLU A 46 -17.96 -12.63 -7.50
CA GLU A 46 -19.11 -11.93 -6.94
C GLU A 46 -18.74 -10.58 -6.34
N TYR A 47 -17.44 -10.39 -6.01
CA TYR A 47 -16.96 -9.19 -5.36
C TYR A 47 -16.12 -8.37 -6.33
N ASN A 48 -16.49 -7.10 -6.44
CA ASN A 48 -15.76 -6.10 -7.21
C ASN A 48 -15.40 -4.89 -6.37
N SER A 49 -15.52 -5.00 -5.06
CA SER A 49 -15.03 -4.02 -4.11
C SER A 49 -14.33 -4.67 -2.92
N GLN A 50 -13.41 -3.92 -2.32
CA GLN A 50 -12.66 -4.33 -1.15
C GLN A 50 -12.44 -3.10 -0.25
N ASN A 51 -12.85 -3.21 1.03
CA ASN A 51 -12.38 -2.27 2.04
C ASN A 51 -11.08 -2.82 2.64
N VAL A 52 -10.05 -2.01 2.69
CA VAL A 52 -8.75 -2.33 3.29
C VAL A 52 -8.45 -1.32 4.37
N LYS A 53 -8.29 -1.78 5.59
CA LYS A 53 -7.91 -0.97 6.73
C LYS A 53 -6.61 -1.46 7.32
N ILE A 54 -5.64 -0.57 7.44
CA ILE A 54 -4.37 -0.80 8.12
C ILE A 54 -4.28 0.24 9.23
N ALA A 55 -4.09 -0.20 10.47
CA ALA A 55 -3.89 0.72 11.59
C ALA A 55 -2.53 0.41 12.24
N VAL A 56 -1.75 1.46 12.44
CA VAL A 56 -0.49 1.42 13.18
C VAL A 56 -0.79 1.82 14.62
N ASN A 57 -0.94 0.81 15.48
CA ASN A 57 -1.22 1.00 16.90
C ASN A 57 0.03 1.46 17.65
N GLU A 58 1.19 0.94 17.23
CA GLU A 58 2.51 1.37 17.70
C GLU A 58 3.54 1.17 16.57
N PHE A 59 4.35 2.19 16.36
CA PHE A 59 5.56 2.10 15.57
C PHE A 59 6.60 3.04 16.21
N LYS A 60 7.53 2.46 16.95
CA LYS A 60 8.52 3.21 17.72
C LYS A 60 9.92 2.76 17.34
N VAL A 61 10.62 3.65 16.69
CA VAL A 61 12.01 3.45 16.29
C VAL A 61 12.94 3.83 17.41
N HIS A 62 13.96 3.00 17.65
CA HIS A 62 15.04 3.22 18.60
C HIS A 62 16.36 3.36 17.84
N GLY A 63 17.14 4.38 18.17
CA GLY A 63 18.44 4.70 17.56
C GLY A 63 18.53 6.20 17.23
N ASP A 64 19.70 6.59 16.73
CA ASP A 64 19.97 7.97 16.31
C ASP A 64 19.00 8.37 15.16
N ASP A 65 18.57 9.63 15.11
CA ASP A 65 17.67 10.20 14.10
C ASP A 65 16.24 9.61 14.06
N SER A 66 15.77 8.96 15.15
CA SER A 66 14.44 8.33 15.21
C SER A 66 13.28 9.30 15.46
N SER A 67 13.54 10.53 15.91
CA SER A 67 12.51 11.46 16.41
C SER A 67 11.51 11.90 15.33
N GLU A 68 11.96 12.25 14.13
CA GLU A 68 11.08 12.66 13.02
C GLU A 68 10.18 11.51 12.57
N PHE A 69 10.73 10.30 12.50
CA PHE A 69 10.02 9.11 12.07
C PHE A 69 8.96 8.71 13.10
N ASN A 70 9.31 8.72 14.38
CA ASN A 70 8.40 8.45 15.48
C ASN A 70 7.24 9.46 15.54
N GLN A 71 7.47 10.70 15.11
CA GLN A 71 6.44 11.72 15.06
C GLN A 71 5.43 11.47 13.94
N LEU A 72 5.86 10.99 12.78
CA LEU A 72 5.00 10.68 11.64
C LEU A 72 4.14 9.44 11.88
N PHE A 73 4.74 8.39 12.44
CA PHE A 73 4.11 7.08 12.67
C PHE A 73 3.68 6.87 14.13
N SER A 74 3.44 7.95 14.87
CA SER A 74 2.85 7.88 16.21
C SER A 74 1.49 7.17 16.17
N LYS A 75 1.00 6.77 17.35
CA LYS A 75 -0.33 6.13 17.51
C LYS A 75 -1.41 6.81 16.67
N GLY A 76 -2.14 6.02 15.90
CA GLY A 76 -3.22 6.47 15.04
C GLY A 76 -2.83 6.71 13.59
N ALA A 77 -1.58 6.40 13.18
CA ALA A 77 -1.27 6.34 11.75
C ALA A 77 -1.98 5.14 11.11
N GLY A 78 -2.38 5.28 9.84
CA GLY A 78 -3.04 4.17 9.14
C GLY A 78 -3.68 4.57 7.83
N PHE A 79 -4.35 3.58 7.23
CA PHE A 79 -5.06 3.70 5.96
C PHE A 79 -6.41 3.01 6.09
N ASP A 80 -7.46 3.62 5.55
CA ASP A 80 -8.80 3.04 5.47
C ASP A 80 -9.37 3.33 4.08
N PHE A 81 -9.25 2.39 3.16
CA PHE A 81 -9.60 2.56 1.75
C PHE A 81 -10.69 1.60 1.30
N ASN A 82 -11.61 2.12 0.51
CA ASN A 82 -12.51 1.35 -0.32
C ASN A 82 -11.94 1.31 -1.75
N ILE A 83 -11.64 0.12 -2.22
CA ILE A 83 -11.15 -0.12 -3.58
C ILE A 83 -12.30 -0.75 -4.36
N GLY A 84 -12.67 -0.15 -5.48
CA GLY A 84 -13.71 -0.65 -6.38
C GLY A 84 -13.14 -0.91 -7.77
N LEU A 85 -13.55 -2.02 -8.39
CA LEU A 85 -13.11 -2.42 -9.72
C LEU A 85 -14.33 -2.62 -10.63
N ASP A 86 -14.44 -1.80 -11.66
CA ASP A 86 -15.36 -2.03 -12.79
C ASP A 86 -14.57 -2.62 -13.96
N LYS A 87 -14.60 -3.95 -14.07
CA LYS A 87 -13.89 -4.67 -15.14
C LYS A 87 -14.51 -4.45 -16.53
N THR A 88 -15.76 -4.02 -16.61
CA THR A 88 -16.45 -3.80 -17.89
C THR A 88 -15.99 -2.50 -18.54
N ASN A 89 -15.81 -1.47 -17.74
CA ASN A 89 -15.37 -0.15 -18.19
C ASN A 89 -13.87 0.10 -17.92
N GLU A 90 -13.15 -0.88 -17.37
CA GLU A 90 -11.75 -0.78 -16.97
C GLU A 90 -11.48 0.43 -16.06
N LEU A 91 -12.35 0.60 -15.06
CA LEU A 91 -12.24 1.66 -14.06
C LEU A 91 -11.90 1.07 -12.69
N ALA A 92 -10.90 1.64 -12.03
CA ALA A 92 -10.60 1.38 -10.62
C ALA A 92 -10.80 2.64 -9.81
N VAL A 93 -11.46 2.53 -8.67
CA VAL A 93 -11.71 3.64 -7.75
C VAL A 93 -11.11 3.30 -6.38
N ILE A 94 -10.40 4.24 -5.80
CA ILE A 94 -9.85 4.15 -4.45
C ILE A 94 -10.32 5.38 -3.69
N GLU A 95 -11.11 5.16 -2.66
CA GLU A 95 -11.64 6.24 -1.82
C GLU A 95 -11.39 5.89 -0.35
N GLY A 96 -10.96 6.86 0.44
CA GLY A 96 -10.75 6.62 1.86
C GLY A 96 -9.92 7.68 2.54
N LYS A 97 -9.21 7.24 3.57
CA LYS A 97 -8.44 8.12 4.47
C LYS A 97 -7.05 7.60 4.71
N ILE A 98 -6.13 8.55 4.80
CA ILE A 98 -4.79 8.36 5.33
C ILE A 98 -4.73 9.11 6.67
N SER A 99 -4.41 8.40 7.75
CA SER A 99 -4.16 9.00 9.06
C SER A 99 -2.65 9.09 9.29
N LEU A 100 -2.13 10.31 9.45
CA LEU A 100 -0.71 10.57 9.71
C LEU A 100 -0.57 11.72 10.72
N ALA A 101 0.35 11.59 11.67
CA ALA A 101 0.61 12.63 12.68
C ALA A 101 -0.68 13.11 13.38
N LYS A 102 -1.62 12.20 13.67
CA LYS A 102 -2.94 12.47 14.28
C LYS A 102 -3.88 13.33 13.44
N LYS A 103 -3.67 13.41 12.15
CA LYS A 103 -4.56 14.08 11.20
C LYS A 103 -5.05 13.09 10.17
N ASP A 104 -6.31 13.22 9.78
CA ASP A 104 -6.92 12.45 8.71
C ASP A 104 -6.91 13.26 7.42
N TYR A 105 -6.57 12.61 6.33
CA TYR A 105 -6.58 13.15 4.98
C TYR A 105 -7.45 12.27 4.11
N ASP A 106 -8.48 12.83 3.53
CA ASP A 106 -9.28 12.14 2.54
C ASP A 106 -8.47 11.97 1.25
N LEU A 107 -8.66 10.86 0.57
CA LEU A 107 -8.03 10.54 -0.71
C LEU A 107 -9.05 9.87 -1.63
N GLY A 108 -9.34 10.53 -2.76
CA GLY A 108 -10.14 10.00 -3.85
C GLY A 108 -9.31 9.89 -5.13
N LEU A 109 -9.16 8.67 -5.62
CA LEU A 109 -8.46 8.35 -6.87
C LEU A 109 -9.37 7.54 -7.79
N MET A 110 -9.31 7.82 -9.08
CA MET A 110 -9.88 6.97 -10.12
C MET A 110 -8.81 6.70 -11.17
N MET A 111 -8.71 5.45 -11.59
CA MET A 111 -7.78 5.01 -12.64
C MET A 111 -8.58 4.52 -13.83
N SER A 112 -8.21 4.95 -15.02
CA SER A 112 -8.79 4.53 -16.30
C SER A 112 -7.70 4.43 -17.35
N GLN A 113 -8.06 4.06 -18.58
CA GLN A 113 -7.13 4.07 -19.72
C GLN A 113 -6.53 5.46 -19.98
N LYS A 114 -7.23 6.55 -19.62
CA LYS A 114 -6.75 7.91 -19.81
C LYS A 114 -5.67 8.32 -18.81
N GLY A 115 -5.62 7.67 -17.64
CA GLY A 115 -4.67 8.00 -16.58
C GLY A 115 -5.29 7.94 -15.19
N ILE A 116 -4.78 8.76 -14.27
CA ILE A 116 -5.20 8.84 -12.87
C ILE A 116 -5.92 10.18 -12.64
N TYR A 117 -7.16 10.12 -12.20
CA TYR A 117 -7.91 11.25 -11.71
C TYR A 117 -7.76 11.34 -10.19
N ILE A 118 -7.40 12.51 -9.69
CA ILE A 118 -7.25 12.78 -8.27
C ILE A 118 -8.23 13.88 -7.88
N SER A 119 -8.93 13.74 -6.77
CA SER A 119 -9.82 14.79 -6.23
C SER A 119 -9.02 16.07 -5.95
N SER A 120 -9.43 17.18 -6.56
CA SER A 120 -8.79 18.48 -6.38
C SER A 120 -8.92 19.00 -4.95
N SER A 121 -10.03 18.70 -4.28
CA SER A 121 -10.25 19.06 -2.87
C SER A 121 -9.26 18.36 -1.96
N ASP A 122 -8.95 17.09 -2.25
CA ASP A 122 -8.05 16.29 -1.43
C ASP A 122 -6.60 16.74 -1.61
N ILE A 123 -6.20 17.07 -2.86
CA ILE A 123 -4.89 17.69 -3.15
C ILE A 123 -4.72 18.99 -2.36
N LYS A 124 -5.72 19.88 -2.43
CA LYS A 124 -5.70 21.17 -1.71
C LYS A 124 -5.64 20.97 -0.20
N SER A 125 -6.45 20.05 0.33
CA SER A 125 -6.46 19.72 1.75
C SER A 125 -5.11 19.21 2.22
N LEU A 126 -4.54 18.22 1.50
CA LEU A 126 -3.24 17.65 1.80
C LEU A 126 -2.13 18.72 1.79
N TYR A 127 -2.09 19.55 0.74
CA TYR A 127 -1.10 20.62 0.62
C TYR A 127 -1.24 21.65 1.74
N ASN A 128 -2.43 22.21 1.94
CA ASN A 128 -2.64 23.28 2.92
C ASN A 128 -2.37 22.85 4.36
N ASN A 129 -2.67 21.59 4.69
CA ASN A 129 -2.40 21.04 6.01
C ASN A 129 -0.92 20.73 6.25
N ASN A 130 -0.12 20.58 5.21
CA ASN A 130 1.28 20.15 5.32
C ASN A 130 2.29 21.15 4.73
N LYS A 131 1.86 22.28 4.17
CA LYS A 131 2.78 23.26 3.56
C LYS A 131 3.87 23.76 4.48
N ALA A 132 3.61 23.82 5.80
CA ALA A 132 4.61 24.20 6.79
C ALA A 132 5.70 23.12 7.01
N MET A 133 5.46 21.88 6.58
CA MET A 133 6.42 20.77 6.67
C MET A 133 7.30 20.66 5.40
N ILE A 134 7.00 21.44 4.37
CA ILE A 134 7.81 21.46 3.13
C ILE A 134 9.10 22.23 3.46
N PRO A 135 10.27 21.61 3.27
CA PRO A 135 11.53 22.26 3.59
C PRO A 135 11.72 23.57 2.80
N SER A 136 12.20 24.61 3.45
CA SER A 136 12.56 25.89 2.79
C SER A 136 13.61 25.72 1.69
N SER A 137 14.40 24.64 1.76
CA SER A 137 15.35 24.24 0.70
C SER A 137 14.70 23.81 -0.62
N ALA A 138 13.36 23.62 -0.66
CA ALA A 138 12.63 23.36 -1.89
C ALA A 138 12.47 24.61 -2.78
N GLY A 139 12.73 25.82 -2.25
CA GLY A 139 12.90 27.06 -3.01
C GLY A 139 11.75 27.36 -3.97
N ASP A 140 12.11 27.74 -5.22
CA ASP A 140 11.15 28.12 -6.27
C ASP A 140 10.15 27.01 -6.63
N ALA A 141 10.52 25.74 -6.45
CA ALA A 141 9.62 24.62 -6.70
C ALA A 141 8.37 24.69 -5.81
N THR A 142 8.51 25.08 -4.54
CA THR A 142 7.37 25.22 -3.62
C THR A 142 6.42 26.33 -4.10
N THR A 143 6.95 27.40 -4.64
CA THR A 143 6.16 28.51 -5.19
C THR A 143 5.37 28.08 -6.42
N ILE A 144 6.00 27.35 -7.33
CA ILE A 144 5.34 26.81 -8.54
C ILE A 144 4.25 25.81 -8.18
N TYR A 145 4.55 24.83 -7.33
CA TYR A 145 3.56 23.85 -6.89
C TYR A 145 2.40 24.49 -6.13
N GLY A 146 2.68 25.46 -5.27
CA GLY A 146 1.65 26.25 -4.59
C GLY A 146 0.73 26.95 -5.58
N ALA A 147 1.30 27.62 -6.60
CA ALA A 147 0.54 28.29 -7.63
C ALA A 147 -0.29 27.32 -8.49
N MET A 148 0.22 26.12 -8.80
CA MET A 148 -0.52 25.08 -9.50
C MET A 148 -1.72 24.59 -8.67
N ILE A 149 -1.50 24.29 -7.38
CA ILE A 149 -2.55 23.81 -6.46
C ILE A 149 -3.63 24.87 -6.26
N ASP A 150 -3.25 26.13 -6.12
CA ASP A 150 -4.19 27.25 -6.04
C ASP A 150 -5.02 27.41 -7.33
N SER A 151 -4.47 26.99 -8.47
CA SER A 151 -5.14 27.06 -9.79
C SER A 151 -6.06 25.87 -10.08
N LEU A 152 -6.15 24.88 -9.19
CA LEU A 152 -7.13 23.79 -9.28
C LEU A 152 -8.56 24.38 -9.11
N ASP A 153 -9.28 24.60 -10.18
CA ASP A 153 -10.63 25.18 -10.18
C ASP A 153 -11.74 24.18 -10.52
N LYS A 154 -11.37 22.99 -11.01
CA LYS A 154 -12.26 21.88 -11.34
C LYS A 154 -12.20 20.78 -10.25
N SER A 155 -13.14 19.84 -10.32
CA SER A 155 -13.30 18.79 -9.28
C SER A 155 -12.16 17.78 -9.25
N TYR A 156 -11.50 17.55 -10.39
CA TYR A 156 -10.43 16.55 -10.53
C TYR A 156 -9.20 17.12 -11.25
N LEU A 157 -8.05 16.57 -10.89
CA LEU A 157 -6.80 16.65 -11.64
C LEU A 157 -6.58 15.33 -12.37
N LEU A 158 -6.35 15.37 -13.68
CA LEU A 158 -5.90 14.24 -14.48
C LEU A 158 -4.39 14.26 -14.63
N ILE A 159 -3.74 13.19 -14.19
CA ILE A 159 -2.39 12.81 -14.60
C ILE A 159 -2.57 11.81 -15.74
N ASP A 160 -2.39 12.27 -16.98
CA ASP A 160 -2.65 11.45 -18.16
C ASP A 160 -1.63 10.32 -18.33
N SER A 161 -2.01 9.30 -19.11
CA SER A 161 -1.19 8.11 -19.35
C SER A 161 0.17 8.45 -19.98
N GLN A 162 0.27 9.48 -20.83
CA GLN A 162 1.53 9.89 -21.45
C GLN A 162 2.50 10.48 -20.42
N THR A 163 1.98 11.28 -19.50
CA THR A 163 2.75 11.82 -18.37
C THR A 163 3.26 10.70 -17.47
N ILE A 164 2.41 9.71 -17.17
CA ILE A 164 2.78 8.54 -16.37
C ILE A 164 3.88 7.75 -17.09
N ASP A 165 3.68 7.44 -18.37
CA ASP A 165 4.64 6.67 -19.17
C ASP A 165 5.98 7.37 -19.34
N SER A 166 5.97 8.71 -19.52
CA SER A 166 7.20 9.49 -19.62
C SER A 166 7.98 9.57 -18.33
N SER A 167 7.33 9.42 -17.19
CA SER A 167 7.95 9.39 -15.86
C SER A 167 8.45 7.99 -15.44
N ALA A 168 8.02 6.92 -16.15
CA ALA A 168 8.42 5.56 -15.88
C ALA A 168 9.89 5.34 -16.27
N GLN A 169 10.66 4.70 -15.40
CA GLN A 169 12.10 4.41 -15.64
C GLN A 169 12.32 3.26 -16.64
N SER A 170 11.28 2.58 -17.08
CA SER A 170 11.33 1.40 -17.96
C SER A 170 10.27 1.50 -19.05
N SER A 171 10.68 1.36 -20.30
CA SER A 171 9.80 1.33 -21.47
C SER A 171 8.88 0.09 -21.56
N LYS A 172 8.99 -0.85 -20.63
CA LYS A 172 8.16 -2.06 -20.54
C LYS A 172 6.94 -1.89 -19.66
N ASP A 173 6.95 -0.90 -18.77
CA ASP A 173 5.90 -0.66 -17.78
C ASP A 173 5.08 0.54 -18.21
N ASN A 174 4.34 0.42 -19.33
CA ASN A 174 3.41 1.44 -19.74
C ASN A 174 2.12 1.39 -18.90
N TRP A 175 1.41 2.51 -18.86
CA TRP A 175 0.18 2.66 -18.09
C TRP A 175 -0.87 1.60 -18.44
N GLU A 176 -1.05 1.29 -19.70
CA GLU A 176 -1.99 0.27 -20.18
C GLU A 176 -1.67 -1.10 -19.59
N SER A 177 -0.39 -1.51 -19.61
CA SER A 177 0.07 -2.76 -19.01
C SER A 177 -0.16 -2.79 -17.50
N THR A 178 0.12 -1.67 -16.82
CA THR A 178 -0.09 -1.53 -15.37
C THR A 178 -1.56 -1.66 -15.01
N LEU A 179 -2.43 -0.97 -15.75
CA LEU A 179 -3.88 -1.01 -15.55
C LEU A 179 -4.42 -2.42 -15.81
N LYS A 180 -4.00 -3.06 -16.90
CA LYS A 180 -4.36 -4.43 -17.23
C LYS A 180 -3.94 -5.42 -16.13
N GLN A 181 -2.72 -5.30 -15.62
CA GLN A 181 -2.25 -6.11 -14.50
C GLN A 181 -3.11 -5.91 -13.24
N LEU A 182 -3.54 -4.69 -12.95
CA LEU A 182 -4.45 -4.40 -11.83
C LEU A 182 -5.76 -5.21 -11.95
N PHE A 183 -6.35 -5.27 -13.14
CA PHE A 183 -7.60 -6.01 -13.37
C PHE A 183 -7.41 -7.52 -13.50
N GLU A 184 -6.24 -7.98 -13.98
CA GLU A 184 -5.92 -9.40 -14.13
C GLU A 184 -5.39 -10.01 -12.84
N SER A 185 -4.54 -9.30 -12.09
CA SER A 185 -3.90 -9.82 -10.86
C SER A 185 -4.90 -10.10 -9.74
N THR A 186 -6.07 -9.45 -9.76
CA THR A 186 -7.15 -9.75 -8.80
C THR A 186 -7.81 -11.13 -9.03
N SER A 187 -7.36 -11.93 -9.99
CA SER A 187 -8.12 -13.08 -10.46
C SER A 187 -7.42 -14.45 -10.43
N LYS A 188 -6.19 -14.60 -9.92
CA LYS A 188 -5.51 -15.90 -10.04
C LYS A 188 -4.59 -16.27 -8.87
N MET A 189 -5.06 -16.10 -7.64
CA MET A 189 -4.39 -16.78 -6.53
C MET A 189 -4.72 -18.27 -6.61
N SER A 190 -3.71 -19.15 -6.75
CA SER A 190 -3.93 -20.60 -6.77
C SER A 190 -3.73 -21.22 -5.39
N GLU A 191 -4.43 -22.33 -5.11
CA GLU A 191 -4.19 -23.11 -3.89
C GLU A 191 -2.73 -23.58 -3.84
N ALA A 192 -2.17 -24.03 -4.98
CA ALA A 192 -0.80 -24.50 -5.06
C ALA A 192 0.24 -23.41 -4.70
N ASP A 193 0.00 -22.15 -5.11
CA ASP A 193 0.88 -21.04 -4.74
C ASP A 193 0.80 -20.76 -3.24
N LEU A 194 -0.40 -20.76 -2.66
CA LEU A 194 -0.57 -20.60 -1.23
C LEU A 194 -0.04 -21.81 -0.45
N GLU A 195 -0.26 -23.03 -0.92
CA GLU A 195 0.33 -24.23 -0.31
C GLU A 195 1.85 -24.12 -0.26
N LYS A 196 2.49 -23.64 -1.33
CA LYS A 196 3.92 -23.39 -1.37
C LYS A 196 4.33 -22.28 -0.39
N GLN A 197 3.58 -21.18 -0.36
CA GLN A 197 3.84 -20.07 0.58
C GLN A 197 3.68 -20.52 2.03
N TYR A 198 2.64 -21.30 2.32
CA TYR A 198 2.34 -21.78 3.67
C TYR A 198 2.94 -23.18 3.96
N LYS A 199 3.78 -23.73 3.06
CA LYS A 199 4.36 -25.06 3.20
C LYS A 199 5.08 -25.23 4.51
N GLU A 200 5.86 -24.25 4.87
CA GLU A 200 6.71 -24.28 6.03
C GLU A 200 5.99 -23.87 7.35
N ILE A 201 4.70 -23.44 7.43
CA ILE A 201 3.94 -23.20 8.67
C ILE A 201 3.47 -24.47 9.35
N PRO A 202 3.77 -24.69 10.67
CA PRO A 202 3.19 -25.78 11.43
C PRO A 202 1.68 -25.85 11.30
N ASN A 203 1.17 -27.04 10.97
CA ASN A 203 -0.27 -27.21 11.00
C ASN A 203 -0.81 -26.88 12.42
N SER A 204 -0.01 -27.02 13.51
CA SER A 204 -0.36 -26.59 14.87
C SER A 204 -0.70 -25.12 15.01
N ASP A 205 -0.18 -24.28 14.09
CA ASP A 205 -0.36 -22.84 14.13
C ASP A 205 -1.66 -22.40 13.45
N PHE A 206 -2.33 -23.37 12.81
CA PHE A 206 -3.66 -23.17 12.24
C PHE A 206 -4.75 -23.69 13.18
N THR A 207 -5.75 -22.86 13.40
CA THR A 207 -6.93 -23.20 14.20
C THR A 207 -8.19 -22.86 13.44
N LYS A 208 -9.18 -23.76 13.48
CA LYS A 208 -10.49 -23.55 12.85
C LYS A 208 -11.57 -23.45 13.93
N SER A 209 -12.42 -22.43 13.84
CA SER A 209 -13.55 -22.22 14.73
C SER A 209 -14.75 -21.72 13.94
N GLY A 210 -15.67 -22.62 13.63
CA GLY A 210 -16.80 -22.35 12.73
C GLY A 210 -16.32 -21.94 11.34
N ASP A 211 -16.77 -20.77 10.87
CA ASP A 211 -16.42 -20.20 9.55
C ASP A 211 -15.08 -19.43 9.57
N LYS A 212 -14.38 -19.43 10.69
CA LYS A 212 -13.10 -18.72 10.85
C LYS A 212 -11.94 -19.69 10.91
N VAL A 213 -10.91 -19.38 10.15
CA VAL A 213 -9.64 -20.08 10.23
C VAL A 213 -8.54 -19.06 10.52
N THR A 214 -7.77 -19.33 11.55
CA THR A 214 -6.69 -18.45 12.03
C THR A 214 -5.37 -19.17 11.93
N VAL A 215 -4.33 -18.45 11.49
CA VAL A 215 -2.93 -18.85 11.61
C VAL A 215 -2.19 -17.87 12.51
N ASN A 216 -1.37 -18.41 13.43
CA ASN A 216 -0.48 -17.63 14.28
C ASN A 216 0.93 -18.15 14.09
N PHE A 217 1.88 -17.29 13.79
CA PHE A 217 3.27 -17.70 13.59
C PHE A 217 4.26 -16.63 14.06
N SER A 218 5.51 -17.05 14.22
CA SER A 218 6.60 -16.21 14.70
C SER A 218 7.49 -15.75 13.54
N GLY A 219 8.11 -14.59 13.67
CA GLY A 219 9.15 -14.16 12.76
C GLY A 219 10.37 -15.09 12.68
N LYS A 220 10.53 -16.01 13.65
CA LYS A 220 11.55 -17.08 13.58
C LYS A 220 11.30 -18.09 12.46
N ASP A 221 10.05 -18.22 12.07
CA ASP A 221 9.59 -19.17 11.06
C ASP A 221 9.62 -18.57 9.66
N ILE A 222 10.17 -17.36 9.52
CA ILE A 222 10.21 -16.60 8.26
C ILE A 222 11.64 -16.47 7.74
N GLU A 223 11.89 -17.02 6.57
CA GLU A 223 13.07 -16.77 5.77
C GLU A 223 12.90 -15.46 4.97
N LEU A 224 13.51 -14.36 5.41
CA LEU A 224 13.40 -13.04 4.73
C LEU A 224 13.81 -13.10 3.27
N LYS A 225 14.75 -13.99 2.92
CA LYS A 225 15.15 -14.21 1.53
C LYS A 225 13.99 -14.72 0.68
N ASP A 226 13.26 -15.74 1.16
CA ASP A 226 12.14 -16.33 0.43
C ASP A 226 10.98 -15.34 0.29
N LEU A 227 10.79 -14.51 1.30
CA LEU A 227 9.87 -13.39 1.26
C LEU A 227 10.22 -12.40 0.13
N ILE A 228 11.49 -11.97 0.07
CA ILE A 228 11.97 -11.06 -0.98
C ILE A 228 11.88 -11.71 -2.36
N ASP A 229 12.16 -13.01 -2.47
CA ASP A 229 12.05 -13.76 -3.71
C ASP A 229 10.60 -13.79 -4.23
N ASN A 230 9.63 -14.05 -3.35
CA ASN A 230 8.21 -14.06 -3.67
C ASN A 230 7.70 -12.68 -4.08
N LEU A 231 8.04 -11.63 -3.31
CA LEU A 231 7.68 -10.25 -3.62
C LEU A 231 8.27 -9.80 -4.95
N SER A 232 9.53 -10.16 -5.21
CA SER A 232 10.22 -9.79 -6.44
C SER A 232 9.55 -10.44 -7.66
N THR A 233 8.99 -11.63 -7.50
CA THR A 233 8.23 -12.30 -8.55
C THR A 233 6.86 -11.66 -8.75
N THR A 234 6.15 -11.36 -7.65
CA THR A 234 4.80 -10.78 -7.68
C THR A 234 4.79 -9.36 -8.23
N TYR A 235 5.78 -8.55 -7.87
CA TYR A 235 5.84 -7.12 -8.21
C TYR A 235 6.91 -6.79 -9.24
N SER A 236 7.47 -7.80 -9.92
CA SER A 236 8.50 -7.62 -10.97
C SER A 236 9.68 -6.75 -10.53
N ILE A 237 10.14 -6.89 -9.27
CA ILE A 237 11.25 -6.10 -8.74
C ILE A 237 12.53 -6.39 -9.55
N PRO A 238 13.25 -5.36 -10.05
CA PRO A 238 14.48 -5.55 -10.81
C PRO A 238 15.53 -6.38 -10.06
N LYS A 239 16.27 -7.21 -10.78
CA LYS A 239 17.24 -8.16 -10.21
C LYS A 239 18.25 -7.48 -9.27
N GLU A 240 18.78 -6.32 -9.65
CA GLU A 240 19.75 -5.57 -8.84
C GLU A 240 19.14 -5.10 -7.50
N GLN A 241 17.89 -4.61 -7.54
CA GLN A 241 17.18 -4.19 -6.32
C GLN A 241 16.89 -5.40 -5.43
N LYS A 242 16.48 -6.53 -6.01
CA LYS A 242 16.28 -7.79 -5.29
C LYS A 242 17.56 -8.25 -4.58
N GLU A 243 18.69 -8.27 -5.28
CA GLU A 243 19.99 -8.66 -4.71
C GLU A 243 20.40 -7.72 -3.57
N GLN A 244 20.13 -6.43 -3.71
CA GLN A 244 20.37 -5.45 -2.65
C GLN A 244 19.47 -5.73 -1.43
N LEU A 245 18.18 -5.96 -1.61
CA LEU A 245 17.24 -6.31 -0.53
C LEU A 245 17.67 -7.57 0.22
N ILE A 246 18.06 -8.63 -0.51
CA ILE A 246 18.60 -9.87 0.10
C ILE A 246 19.88 -9.60 0.89
N LYS A 247 20.77 -8.75 0.39
CA LYS A 247 22.00 -8.38 1.13
C LYS A 247 21.70 -7.62 2.40
N GLU A 248 20.77 -6.69 2.36
CA GLU A 248 20.37 -5.88 3.52
C GLU A 248 19.60 -6.72 4.55
N SER A 249 18.74 -7.65 4.11
CA SER A 249 17.94 -8.51 4.98
C SER A 249 18.76 -9.40 5.90
N LYS A 250 20.01 -9.74 5.53
CA LYS A 250 20.92 -10.54 6.38
C LYS A 250 21.24 -9.87 7.73
N ASN A 251 21.08 -8.56 7.81
CA ASN A 251 21.32 -7.79 9.04
C ASN A 251 20.03 -7.54 9.84
N VAL A 252 18.87 -7.92 9.29
CA VAL A 252 17.56 -7.70 9.91
C VAL A 252 17.18 -8.94 10.70
N ASP A 253 16.76 -8.72 11.95
CA ASP A 253 16.26 -9.75 12.84
C ASP A 253 14.78 -9.48 13.12
N ILE A 254 13.92 -10.38 12.67
CA ILE A 254 12.47 -10.37 12.87
C ILE A 254 11.98 -11.46 13.81
N SER A 255 12.89 -12.17 14.44
CA SER A 255 12.58 -13.35 15.29
C SER A 255 11.63 -13.05 16.45
N LYS A 256 11.50 -11.81 16.84
CA LYS A 256 10.60 -11.34 17.91
C LYS A 256 9.23 -10.90 17.41
N LEU A 257 8.95 -10.99 16.12
CA LEU A 257 7.62 -10.71 15.59
C LEU A 257 6.67 -11.86 15.88
N SER A 258 5.43 -11.52 16.18
CA SER A 258 4.28 -12.41 16.21
C SER A 258 3.28 -11.92 15.18
N ILE A 259 2.80 -12.83 14.33
CA ILE A 259 1.89 -12.53 13.22
C ILE A 259 0.67 -13.42 13.35
N LYS A 260 -0.50 -12.80 13.23
CA LYS A 260 -1.79 -13.48 13.26
C LYS A 260 -2.60 -13.09 12.04
N LEU A 261 -3.11 -14.08 11.32
CA LEU A 261 -4.05 -13.88 10.22
C LEU A 261 -5.30 -14.73 10.45
N THR A 262 -6.47 -14.16 10.19
CA THR A 262 -7.75 -14.85 10.30
C THR A 262 -8.56 -14.60 9.03
N VAL A 263 -9.02 -15.67 8.40
CA VAL A 263 -9.99 -15.65 7.30
C VAL A 263 -11.36 -16.02 7.88
N ASP A 264 -12.35 -15.17 7.65
CA ASP A 264 -13.75 -15.39 7.97
C ASP A 264 -14.52 -15.49 6.65
N LYS A 265 -14.77 -16.71 6.21
CA LYS A 265 -15.44 -16.98 4.94
C LYS A 265 -16.84 -16.41 4.88
N LYS A 266 -17.61 -16.53 5.97
CA LYS A 266 -19.00 -16.07 6.04
C LYS A 266 -19.08 -14.54 6.02
N ALA A 267 -18.14 -13.85 6.69
CA ALA A 267 -18.09 -12.40 6.70
C ALA A 267 -17.36 -11.82 5.48
N HIS A 268 -16.81 -12.65 4.59
CA HIS A 268 -15.98 -12.25 3.45
C HIS A 268 -14.81 -11.35 3.86
N LYS A 269 -14.20 -11.69 4.98
CA LYS A 269 -13.24 -10.83 5.67
C LYS A 269 -11.95 -11.57 5.98
N MET A 270 -10.84 -10.86 5.79
CA MET A 270 -9.54 -11.23 6.34
C MET A 270 -9.15 -10.19 7.38
N THR A 271 -8.63 -10.63 8.52
CA THR A 271 -8.02 -9.75 9.53
C THR A 271 -6.65 -10.26 9.85
N GLY A 272 -5.77 -9.34 10.22
CA GLY A 272 -4.42 -9.70 10.62
C GLY A 272 -3.86 -8.72 11.64
N GLY A 273 -2.78 -9.13 12.28
CA GLY A 273 -2.00 -8.29 13.16
C GLY A 273 -0.56 -8.76 13.20
N MET A 274 0.32 -7.82 13.42
CA MET A 274 1.75 -8.06 13.61
C MET A 274 2.20 -7.24 14.81
N THR A 275 2.78 -7.91 15.80
CA THR A 275 3.28 -7.29 17.03
C THR A 275 4.68 -7.78 17.34
N GLY A 276 5.49 -6.96 18.00
CA GLY A 276 6.83 -7.32 18.44
C GLY A 276 7.89 -6.32 18.02
N SER A 277 9.11 -6.79 17.81
CA SER A 277 10.20 -5.91 17.43
C SER A 277 11.03 -6.44 16.25
N ILE A 278 11.51 -5.51 15.44
CA ILE A 278 12.48 -5.74 14.37
C ILE A 278 13.78 -5.03 14.75
N SER A 279 14.92 -5.66 14.48
CA SER A 279 16.21 -4.99 14.70
C SER A 279 17.15 -5.14 13.51
N ASN A 280 17.99 -4.11 13.29
CA ASN A 280 19.09 -4.15 12.35
C ASN A 280 20.41 -4.24 13.12
N LYS A 281 21.05 -5.40 13.06
CA LYS A 281 22.29 -5.69 13.81
C LYS A 281 23.46 -4.83 13.36
N LYS A 282 23.50 -4.46 12.07
CA LYS A 282 24.58 -3.64 11.50
C LYS A 282 24.50 -2.18 11.94
N GLU A 283 23.29 -1.64 11.99
CA GLU A 283 23.07 -0.22 12.30
C GLU A 283 22.73 0.02 13.79
N LYS A 284 22.62 -1.06 14.57
CA LYS A 284 22.23 -1.01 15.99
C LYS A 284 20.92 -0.25 16.21
N THR A 285 19.98 -0.41 15.29
CA THR A 285 18.65 0.20 15.34
C THR A 285 17.61 -0.86 15.56
N SER A 286 16.50 -0.51 16.19
CA SER A 286 15.33 -1.39 16.32
C SER A 286 14.04 -0.60 16.20
N ALA A 287 12.93 -1.31 15.94
CA ALA A 287 11.59 -0.74 15.96
C ALA A 287 10.63 -1.69 16.67
N ASP A 288 9.84 -1.14 17.60
CA ASP A 288 8.68 -1.84 18.16
C ASP A 288 7.48 -1.58 17.26
N ILE A 289 6.71 -2.62 16.99
CA ILE A 289 5.65 -2.63 15.99
C ILE A 289 4.39 -3.25 16.60
N ASP A 290 3.26 -2.57 16.41
CA ASP A 290 1.92 -3.11 16.55
C ASP A 290 1.08 -2.56 15.40
N ILE A 291 0.77 -3.44 14.44
CA ILE A 291 0.03 -3.12 13.23
C ILE A 291 -1.15 -4.09 13.12
N SER A 292 -2.32 -3.56 12.81
CA SER A 292 -3.50 -4.35 12.51
C SER A 292 -3.96 -4.13 11.06
N LEU A 293 -4.45 -5.20 10.44
CA LEU A 293 -4.99 -5.24 9.10
C LEU A 293 -6.41 -5.79 9.13
N ALA A 294 -7.30 -5.17 8.38
CA ALA A 294 -8.59 -5.75 8.04
C ALA A 294 -8.87 -5.54 6.55
N SER A 295 -9.36 -6.58 5.89
CA SER A 295 -9.81 -6.53 4.51
C SER A 295 -11.16 -7.19 4.40
N THR A 296 -12.14 -6.51 3.82
CA THR A 296 -13.50 -7.03 3.63
C THR A 296 -13.85 -6.94 2.16
N ARG A 297 -14.28 -8.04 1.56
CA ARG A 297 -14.75 -8.09 0.18
C ARG A 297 -16.25 -7.78 0.09
N GLY A 298 -16.63 -7.07 -0.96
CA GLY A 298 -18.01 -6.65 -1.17
C GLY A 298 -18.33 -6.36 -2.62
N LYS A 299 -19.51 -5.79 -2.83
CA LYS A 299 -19.93 -5.28 -4.14
C LYS A 299 -19.89 -3.77 -4.13
N LEU A 300 -19.51 -3.19 -5.26
CA LEU A 300 -19.66 -1.75 -5.48
C LEU A 300 -21.16 -1.39 -5.33
N LYS A 301 -21.43 -0.35 -4.58
CA LYS A 301 -22.80 0.18 -4.44
C LYS A 301 -23.26 0.85 -5.72
N GLU A 302 -22.36 1.51 -6.41
CA GLU A 302 -22.59 2.23 -7.65
C GLU A 302 -21.47 1.93 -8.64
N THR A 303 -21.81 1.87 -9.92
CA THR A 303 -20.81 1.73 -11.00
C THR A 303 -20.05 3.04 -11.14
N PRO A 304 -18.71 3.05 -11.00
CA PRO A 304 -17.92 4.26 -11.16
C PRO A 304 -18.04 4.79 -12.61
N LYS A 305 -17.95 6.12 -12.74
CA LYS A 305 -17.96 6.79 -14.05
C LYS A 305 -16.78 7.75 -14.12
N GLU A 306 -16.13 7.80 -15.28
CA GLU A 306 -15.13 8.81 -15.52
C GLU A 306 -15.71 10.22 -15.35
N PRO A 307 -14.96 11.15 -14.75
CA PRO A 307 -15.34 12.55 -14.69
C PRO A 307 -15.55 13.13 -16.08
N ALA A 308 -16.53 14.03 -16.24
CA ALA A 308 -16.70 14.77 -17.47
C ALA A 308 -15.48 15.69 -17.71
N SER A 309 -15.07 15.89 -18.96
CA SER A 309 -13.89 16.72 -19.28
C SER A 309 -14.00 18.16 -18.74
N ALA A 310 -15.21 18.70 -18.59
CA ALA A 310 -15.44 20.00 -17.99
C ALA A 310 -15.07 20.06 -16.49
N ASP A 311 -15.06 18.91 -15.81
CA ASP A 311 -14.78 18.79 -14.37
C ASP A 311 -13.32 18.42 -14.09
N VAL A 312 -12.45 18.41 -15.11
CA VAL A 312 -11.08 17.91 -15.02
C VAL A 312 -10.07 18.99 -15.41
N ASN A 313 -9.13 19.31 -14.52
CA ASN A 313 -7.91 20.03 -14.85
C ASN A 313 -6.86 19.05 -15.41
N THR A 314 -6.09 19.46 -16.42
CA THR A 314 -4.87 18.77 -16.82
C THR A 314 -3.64 19.40 -16.17
N LEU A 315 -2.51 18.64 -16.12
CA LEU A 315 -1.24 19.20 -15.63
C LEU A 315 -0.79 20.39 -16.47
N GLU A 316 -0.98 20.35 -17.79
CA GLU A 316 -0.63 21.45 -18.70
C GLU A 316 -1.45 22.72 -18.39
N GLU A 317 -2.76 22.59 -18.20
CA GLU A 317 -3.62 23.72 -17.80
C GLU A 317 -3.12 24.35 -16.50
N LEU A 318 -2.78 23.53 -15.49
CA LEU A 318 -2.29 24.03 -14.21
C LEU A 318 -0.91 24.70 -14.31
N GLN A 319 0.01 24.12 -15.09
CA GLN A 319 1.32 24.73 -15.33
C GLN A 319 1.18 26.10 -15.98
N ASN A 320 0.37 26.19 -17.04
CA ASN A 320 0.12 27.44 -17.74
C ASN A 320 -0.55 28.48 -16.82
N ALA A 321 -1.53 28.09 -16.02
CA ALA A 321 -2.18 28.96 -15.04
C ALA A 321 -1.22 29.45 -13.95
N ALA A 322 -0.35 28.57 -13.45
CA ALA A 322 0.66 28.92 -12.46
C ALA A 322 1.70 29.92 -13.01
N ILE A 323 2.21 29.68 -14.21
CA ILE A 323 3.17 30.57 -14.87
C ILE A 323 2.51 31.95 -15.04
N LYS A 324 1.29 32.03 -15.57
CA LYS A 324 0.57 33.29 -15.74
C LYS A 324 0.38 34.06 -14.43
N LYS A 325 0.01 33.34 -13.37
CA LYS A 325 -0.15 33.92 -12.02
C LYS A 325 1.15 34.51 -11.49
N LEU A 326 2.26 33.76 -11.60
CA LEU A 326 3.59 34.21 -11.16
C LEU A 326 4.11 35.40 -11.96
N MET A 327 3.91 35.40 -13.28
CA MET A 327 4.28 36.55 -14.14
C MET A 327 3.48 37.80 -13.77
N THR A 328 2.20 37.67 -13.47
CA THR A 328 1.36 38.81 -13.06
C THR A 328 1.81 39.36 -11.70
N GLN A 329 2.18 38.51 -10.77
CA GLN A 329 2.70 38.93 -9.46
C GLN A 329 4.06 39.64 -9.59
N ALA A 330 4.96 39.12 -10.44
CA ALA A 330 6.25 39.75 -10.71
C ALA A 330 6.15 41.11 -11.40
N SER A 331 5.05 41.33 -12.20
CA SER A 331 4.81 42.62 -12.89
C SER A 331 4.15 43.64 -11.98
N ALA A 332 3.63 43.26 -10.83
CA ALA A 332 2.95 44.13 -9.88
C ALA A 332 3.81 44.52 -8.66
N ALA A 333 5.00 43.94 -8.56
CA ALA A 333 6.02 44.21 -7.53
C ALA A 333 7.12 45.14 -8.04
#